data_a618b07fda685db5c6d3c48acad5cc16
#
_entry.id   a618b07fda685db5c6d3c48acad5cc16
#
_cell.length_a   1.000
_cell.length_b   1.000
_cell.length_c   1.000
_cell.angle_alpha   90.00
_cell.angle_beta   90.00
_cell.angle_gamma   90.00
#
_symmetry.space_group_name_H-M   'P 1'
#
loop_
_entity.id
_entity.type
_entity.pdbx_description
1 polymer ?
#
loop_
_entity_poly.entity_id
_entity_poly.type
_entity_poly.pdbx_seq_one_letter_code
_entity_poly.pdbx_strand_id
1 'polypeptide(L)'
;MNNGRRKGGWPVVMKTLYSSPGFEDLWQVHFSLLSGQEYTAPGLFVANGVDDQPGAMPVAPMPLPQPGSNVPPPPAHNGPAYWIKVSAQEDGTFTVTNARNGFSKVYRREVQGTR
;
A
#
# COMPACT_ATOMS: atom_id res chain seq x y z
N MET A 1 -5.29 2.45 1.21
CA MET A 1 -5.53 1.28 2.11
C MET A 1 -4.83 1.53 3.43
N ASN A 2 -5.59 1.62 4.49
CA ASN A 2 -5.04 1.74 5.83
C ASN A 2 -4.79 0.33 6.40
N ASN A 3 -3.64 -0.20 6.12
CA ASN A 3 -3.26 -1.55 6.50
C ASN A 3 -2.03 -1.56 7.42
N GLY A 4 -1.83 -2.66 8.08
CA GLY A 4 -0.60 -2.96 8.81
C GLY A 4 0.20 -4.05 8.10
N ARG A 5 1.30 -4.43 8.70
CA ARG A 5 2.19 -5.48 8.18
C ARG A 5 1.46 -6.82 7.98
N ARG A 6 0.59 -7.18 8.92
CA ARG A 6 -0.18 -8.43 8.93
C ARG A 6 -1.68 -8.19 9.04
N LYS A 7 -2.14 -7.01 8.68
CA LYS A 7 -3.54 -6.61 8.76
C LYS A 7 -3.92 -5.93 7.46
N GLY A 8 -4.85 -6.53 6.76
CA GLY A 8 -5.23 -6.07 5.42
C GLY A 8 -4.23 -6.48 4.34
N GLY A 9 -4.62 -6.38 3.10
CA GLY A 9 -3.77 -6.73 1.96
C GLY A 9 -3.74 -8.22 1.63
N TRP A 10 -4.76 -8.97 1.99
CA TRP A 10 -4.90 -10.36 1.54
C TRP A 10 -4.95 -10.42 0.01
N PRO A 11 -4.39 -11.47 -0.63
CA PRO A 11 -4.38 -11.60 -2.09
C PRO A 11 -5.74 -11.43 -2.74
N VAL A 12 -6.79 -12.00 -2.15
CA VAL A 12 -8.15 -11.88 -2.68
C VAL A 12 -8.65 -10.43 -2.65
N VAL A 13 -8.32 -9.68 -1.62
CA VAL A 13 -8.67 -8.25 -1.51
C VAL A 13 -7.90 -7.44 -2.53
N MET A 14 -6.60 -7.70 -2.69
CA MET A 14 -5.76 -7.00 -3.66
C MET A 14 -6.26 -7.25 -5.09
N LYS A 15 -6.57 -8.49 -5.44
CA LYS A 15 -7.17 -8.83 -6.74
C LYS A 15 -8.48 -8.09 -6.99
N THR A 16 -9.35 -8.03 -5.99
CA THR A 16 -10.63 -7.32 -6.09
C THR A 16 -10.43 -5.83 -6.33
N LEU A 17 -9.50 -5.22 -5.60
CA LEU A 17 -9.20 -3.79 -5.77
C LEU A 17 -8.62 -3.51 -7.16
N TYR A 18 -7.62 -4.27 -7.59
CA TYR A 18 -6.98 -4.05 -8.89
C TYR A 18 -7.90 -4.31 -10.08
N SER A 19 -8.92 -5.14 -9.92
CA SER A 19 -9.91 -5.42 -10.97
C SER A 19 -11.15 -4.53 -10.90
N SER A 20 -11.22 -3.61 -9.96
CA SER A 20 -12.37 -2.72 -9.81
C SER A 20 -12.46 -1.72 -10.95
N PRO A 21 -13.66 -1.46 -11.50
CA PRO A 21 -13.84 -0.44 -12.54
C PRO A 21 -13.39 0.95 -12.06
N GLY A 22 -12.67 1.66 -12.90
CA GLY A 22 -12.17 2.99 -12.58
C GLY A 22 -10.95 3.00 -11.64
N PHE A 23 -10.37 1.85 -11.38
CA PHE A 23 -9.14 1.78 -10.58
C PHE A 23 -7.99 2.50 -11.29
N GLU A 24 -7.30 3.39 -10.57
CA GLU A 24 -6.09 4.05 -11.04
C GLU A 24 -4.87 3.60 -10.24
N ASP A 25 -4.87 3.85 -8.95
CA ASP A 25 -3.73 3.56 -8.07
C ASP A 25 -4.20 3.02 -6.72
N LEU A 26 -3.35 2.23 -6.10
CA LEU A 26 -3.51 1.79 -4.72
C LEU A 26 -2.38 2.37 -3.87
N TRP A 27 -2.73 3.14 -2.87
CA TRP A 27 -1.80 3.67 -1.88
C TRP A 27 -1.90 2.81 -0.61
N GLN A 28 -0.76 2.32 -0.15
CA GLN A 28 -0.68 1.47 1.03
C GLN A 28 0.04 2.18 2.17
N VAL A 29 -0.56 2.19 3.34
CA VAL A 29 0.11 2.71 4.54
C VAL A 29 1.30 1.85 4.92
N HIS A 30 1.18 0.54 4.74
CA HIS A 30 2.25 -0.41 5.05
C HIS A 30 2.39 -1.48 3.99
N PHE A 31 3.62 -1.95 3.80
CA PHE A 31 3.85 -3.18 3.04
C PHE A 31 3.12 -4.35 3.72
N SER A 32 2.39 -5.14 2.95
CA SER A 32 1.66 -6.28 3.49
C SER A 32 2.45 -7.57 3.31
N LEU A 33 2.78 -8.23 4.41
CA LEU A 33 3.40 -9.55 4.38
C LEU A 33 2.41 -10.65 3.94
N LEU A 34 1.11 -10.36 3.96
CA LEU A 34 0.08 -11.32 3.56
C LEU A 34 -0.01 -11.49 2.05
N SER A 35 0.35 -10.47 1.29
CA SER A 35 0.28 -10.49 -0.16
C SER A 35 1.64 -10.50 -0.86
N GLY A 36 2.71 -10.12 -0.17
CA GLY A 36 4.06 -10.08 -0.73
C GLY A 36 4.21 -9.10 -1.89
N GLN A 37 5.29 -9.23 -2.63
CA GLN A 37 5.58 -8.34 -3.77
C GLN A 37 4.59 -8.47 -4.92
N GLU A 38 4.05 -9.66 -5.13
CA GLU A 38 3.16 -9.93 -6.27
C GLU A 38 1.94 -9.01 -6.29
N TYR A 39 1.38 -8.72 -5.13
CA TYR A 39 0.16 -7.92 -5.00
C TYR A 39 0.40 -6.55 -4.38
N THR A 40 1.61 -6.26 -3.95
CA THR A 40 1.95 -4.96 -3.36
C THR A 40 1.90 -3.87 -4.43
N ALA A 41 1.35 -2.71 -4.08
CA ALA A 41 1.47 -1.52 -4.89
C ALA A 41 2.96 -1.17 -5.11
N PRO A 42 3.32 -0.50 -6.22
CA PRO A 42 4.69 -0.03 -6.40
C PRO A 42 5.20 0.76 -5.18
N GLY A 43 6.46 0.60 -4.84
CA GLY A 43 7.04 1.19 -3.63
C GLY A 43 6.82 2.70 -3.48
N LEU A 44 6.67 3.40 -4.61
CA LEU A 44 6.33 4.82 -4.64
C LEU A 44 5.05 5.16 -3.86
N PHE A 45 4.08 4.23 -3.84
CA PHE A 45 2.77 4.38 -3.20
C PHE A 45 2.70 3.75 -1.81
N VAL A 46 3.80 3.22 -1.28
CA VAL A 46 3.84 2.55 0.02
C VAL A 46 4.58 3.42 1.03
N ALA A 47 3.94 3.72 2.16
CA ALA A 47 4.51 4.64 3.14
C ALA A 47 5.45 3.97 4.14
N ASN A 48 5.18 2.74 4.56
CA ASN A 48 5.97 2.08 5.61
C ASN A 48 6.33 0.65 5.25
N GLY A 49 7.47 0.17 5.77
CA GLY A 49 7.90 -1.21 5.60
C GLY A 49 8.55 -1.50 4.26
N VAL A 50 8.74 -0.50 3.43
CA VAL A 50 9.59 -0.57 2.24
C VAL A 50 10.93 0.00 2.64
N ASP A 51 11.92 -0.86 2.79
CA ASP A 51 13.29 -0.42 2.98
C ASP A 51 13.78 0.28 1.72
N ASP A 52 14.64 1.27 1.88
CA ASP A 52 15.32 1.90 0.75
C ASP A 52 16.26 0.92 0.02
N GLN A 53 16.38 -0.29 0.55
CA GLN A 53 17.10 -1.39 -0.06
C GLN A 53 16.11 -2.38 -0.71
N PRO A 54 15.99 -2.39 -2.02
CA PRO A 54 15.06 -3.28 -2.73
C PRO A 54 15.24 -4.76 -2.42
N GLY A 55 16.45 -5.17 -2.03
CA GLY A 55 16.74 -6.57 -1.69
C GLY A 55 16.19 -7.05 -0.34
N ALA A 56 15.70 -6.15 0.50
CA ALA A 56 15.14 -6.50 1.80
C ALA A 56 13.64 -6.82 1.75
N MET A 57 12.99 -6.63 0.61
CA MET A 57 11.57 -6.92 0.46
C MET A 57 11.34 -8.42 0.24
N PRO A 58 10.37 -9.02 0.94
CA PRO A 58 10.02 -10.41 0.69
C PRO A 58 9.48 -10.58 -0.73
N VAL A 59 9.90 -11.65 -1.38
CA VAL A 59 9.57 -11.95 -2.78
C VAL A 59 8.21 -12.65 -2.91
N ALA A 60 7.72 -13.23 -1.84
CA ALA A 60 6.47 -13.97 -1.80
C ALA A 60 5.68 -13.67 -0.52
N PRO A 61 4.38 -13.93 -0.50
CA PRO A 61 3.60 -13.83 0.72
C PRO A 61 4.22 -14.67 1.84
N MET A 62 4.34 -14.10 3.02
CA MET A 62 4.84 -14.82 4.18
C MET A 62 3.65 -15.43 4.94
N PRO A 63 3.72 -16.74 5.25
CA PRO A 63 2.66 -17.35 6.04
C PRO A 63 2.59 -16.72 7.43
N LEU A 64 1.38 -16.61 7.96
CA LEU A 64 1.20 -16.22 9.35
C LEU A 64 1.79 -17.29 10.27
N PRO A 65 2.51 -16.91 11.33
CA PRO A 65 2.97 -17.86 12.32
C PRO A 65 1.79 -18.60 12.93
N GLN A 66 1.83 -19.91 12.88
CA GLN A 66 0.85 -20.75 13.57
C GLN A 66 1.26 -20.89 15.05
N PRO A 67 0.30 -21.02 15.99
CA PRO A 67 0.63 -21.30 17.38
C PRO A 67 1.51 -22.53 17.49
N GLY A 68 2.65 -22.42 18.19
CA GLY A 68 3.61 -23.50 18.36
C GLY A 68 4.58 -23.71 17.20
N SER A 69 4.52 -22.90 16.14
CA SER A 69 5.50 -22.95 15.05
C SER A 69 6.80 -22.28 15.44
N ASN A 70 7.94 -22.82 14.96
CA ASN A 70 9.28 -22.22 15.14
C ASN A 70 9.61 -21.20 14.05
N VAL A 71 8.63 -20.71 13.31
CA VAL A 71 8.86 -19.69 12.30
C VAL A 71 9.22 -18.38 12.98
N PRO A 72 10.39 -17.79 12.67
CA PRO A 72 10.77 -16.52 13.27
C PRO A 72 9.73 -15.44 12.94
N PRO A 73 9.44 -14.52 13.88
CA PRO A 73 8.60 -13.39 13.56
C PRO A 73 9.27 -12.55 12.46
N PRO A 74 8.48 -11.90 11.59
CA PRO A 74 9.05 -11.00 10.60
C PRO A 74 9.80 -9.87 11.30
N PRO A 75 10.84 -9.32 10.64
CA PRO A 75 11.62 -8.25 11.23
C PRO A 75 10.72 -7.08 11.65
N ALA A 76 11.03 -6.52 12.80
CA ALA A 76 10.31 -5.34 13.27
C ALA A 76 10.58 -4.15 12.34
N HIS A 77 9.58 -3.30 12.17
CA HIS A 77 9.78 -2.01 11.52
C HIS A 77 10.62 -1.12 12.45
N ASN A 78 11.84 -0.84 12.04
CA ASN A 78 12.78 -0.02 12.80
C ASN A 78 12.98 1.33 12.12
N GLY A 79 11.97 2.16 12.15
CA GLY A 79 12.07 3.47 11.53
C GLY A 79 10.89 4.37 11.91
N PRO A 80 10.92 5.63 11.50
CA PRO A 80 9.78 6.51 11.71
C PRO A 80 8.55 5.98 11.00
N ALA A 81 7.40 6.20 11.61
CA ALA A 81 6.12 5.91 10.95
C ALA A 81 5.76 7.06 10.01
N TYR A 82 5.56 6.74 8.74
CA TYR A 82 5.17 7.71 7.73
C TYR A 82 3.67 7.65 7.46
N TRP A 83 3.10 8.80 7.17
CA TRP A 83 1.69 8.95 6.84
C TRP A 83 1.47 9.06 5.33
N ILE A 84 0.24 8.78 4.92
CA ILE A 84 -0.30 9.16 3.62
C ILE A 84 -1.36 10.23 3.88
N LYS A 85 -1.21 11.37 3.24
CA LYS A 85 -2.14 12.49 3.36
C LYS A 85 -3.02 12.58 2.12
N VAL A 86 -4.31 12.72 2.35
CA VAL A 86 -5.28 13.04 1.30
C VAL A 86 -5.79 14.46 1.55
N SER A 87 -5.58 15.33 0.58
CA SER A 87 -6.03 16.72 0.65
C SER A 87 -7.09 16.96 -0.44
N ALA A 88 -8.34 17.09 -0.02
CA ALA A 88 -9.48 17.25 -0.93
C ALA A 88 -9.82 18.72 -1.14
N GLN A 89 -10.25 19.06 -2.36
CA GLN A 89 -10.71 20.38 -2.75
C GLN A 89 -12.23 20.36 -3.00
N GLU A 90 -12.85 21.51 -2.93
CA GLU A 90 -14.31 21.64 -3.15
C GLU A 90 -14.73 21.25 -4.57
N ASP A 91 -13.86 21.41 -5.55
CA ASP A 91 -14.12 21.03 -6.95
C ASP A 91 -14.08 19.52 -7.21
N GLY A 92 -13.78 18.72 -6.18
CA GLY A 92 -13.68 17.27 -6.26
C GLY A 92 -12.29 16.77 -6.64
N THR A 93 -11.32 17.64 -6.87
CA THR A 93 -9.91 17.22 -6.99
C THR A 93 -9.34 16.87 -5.62
N PHE A 94 -8.38 15.95 -5.59
CA PHE A 94 -7.66 15.66 -4.36
C PHE A 94 -6.21 15.29 -4.67
N THR A 95 -5.36 15.56 -3.71
CA THR A 95 -3.94 15.22 -3.78
C THR A 95 -3.61 14.19 -2.73
N VAL A 96 -2.91 13.15 -3.12
CA VAL A 96 -2.39 12.14 -2.19
C VAL A 96 -0.89 12.29 -2.10
N THR A 97 -0.36 12.32 -0.89
CA THR A 97 1.06 12.52 -0.61
C THR A 97 1.58 11.41 0.29
N ASN A 98 2.70 10.83 -0.10
CA ASN A 98 3.45 9.86 0.70
C ASN A 98 4.55 10.60 1.47
N ALA A 99 4.46 10.64 2.79
CA ALA A 99 5.44 11.33 3.63
C ALA A 99 6.83 10.70 3.59
N ARG A 100 6.93 9.41 3.28
CA ARG A 100 8.23 8.72 3.25
C ARG A 100 9.15 9.24 2.13
N ASN A 101 8.62 9.46 0.96
CA ASN A 101 9.39 9.83 -0.23
C ASN A 101 9.03 11.20 -0.81
N GLY A 102 8.02 11.88 -0.25
CA GLY A 102 7.54 13.17 -0.73
C GLY A 102 6.74 13.09 -2.04
N PHE A 103 6.47 11.90 -2.55
CA PHE A 103 5.71 11.74 -3.79
C PHE A 103 4.26 12.19 -3.59
N SER A 104 3.77 13.01 -4.52
CA SER A 104 2.38 13.46 -4.55
C SER A 104 1.78 13.24 -5.93
N LYS A 105 0.50 12.90 -5.96
CA LYS A 105 -0.27 12.79 -7.19
C LYS A 105 -1.62 13.48 -7.03
N VAL A 106 -2.00 14.24 -8.03
CA VAL A 106 -3.30 14.92 -8.10
C VAL A 106 -4.27 14.06 -8.87
N TYR A 107 -5.43 13.81 -8.29
CA TYR A 107 -6.53 13.10 -8.92
C TYR A 107 -7.65 14.09 -9.23
N ARG A 108 -8.13 14.04 -10.45
CA ARG A 108 -9.20 14.90 -10.93
C ARG A 108 -10.44 14.07 -11.20
N ARG A 109 -11.58 14.63 -10.87
CA ARG A 109 -12.84 14.02 -11.30
C ARG A 109 -12.88 14.04 -12.83
N GLU A 110 -13.04 12.86 -13.43
CA GLU A 110 -13.41 12.81 -14.84
C GLU A 110 -14.77 13.46 -15.00
N VAL A 111 -14.79 14.56 -15.71
CA VAL A 111 -16.04 15.09 -16.21
C VAL A 111 -16.47 14.11 -17.30
N GLN A 112 -17.48 13.31 -17.02
CA GLN A 112 -18.12 12.54 -18.09
C GLN A 112 -18.49 13.52 -19.18
N GLY A 113 -17.84 13.37 -20.34
CA GLY A 113 -18.07 14.27 -21.45
C GLY A 113 -19.55 14.40 -21.73
N THR A 114 -20.04 15.62 -21.69
CA THR A 114 -21.37 15.93 -22.17
C THR A 114 -21.48 15.52 -23.62
N ARG A 115 -22.34 14.63 -23.84
CA ARG A 115 -22.71 14.26 -25.18
C ARG A 115 -23.96 14.99 -25.61
#